data_076e5d704cac67737dba856ad1e4b0df
#
_entry.id   076e5d704cac67737dba856ad1e4b0df
#
_cell.length_a   1.000
_cell.length_b   1.000
_cell.length_c   1.000
_cell.angle_alpha   90.00
_cell.angle_beta   90.00
_cell.angle_gamma   90.00
#
_symmetry.space_group_name_H-M   'P 1'
#
loop_
_entity.id
_entity.type
_entity.pdbx_description
1 polymer ?
#
loop_
_entity_poly.entity_id
_entity_poly.type
_entity_poly.pdbx_seq_one_letter_code
_entity_poly.pdbx_strand_id
1 'polypeptide(L)'
;FNLETKSSMRSLSTDNIEGLVCLQGMITRVGDLLPDLRIATFRCSACGFSLQVNRDGHRISEPERCPNCHVANTLQVDHNGGLFADKQLIKMQEIPDHVPQGETPQSVSLYAYDDLFDSVKPGDKVDVTGIFRAVPVRVNRKQSTIRDVFRTYIDVLHFRHVSHGVTRSDANQENEMDIEKNEKNENNNANNDANNDANNANNDANNANNANNDANNDANNER
;
A
#
# COMPACT_ATOMS: atom_id res chain seq x y z
N PHE A 1 0.17 -9.42 -8.33
CA PHE A 1 0.23 -9.09 -9.77
C PHE A 1 1.69 -8.78 -10.19
N ASN A 2 2.56 -9.80 -10.15
CA ASN A 2 3.92 -9.65 -10.66
C ASN A 2 3.93 -10.09 -12.12
N LEU A 3 4.02 -9.13 -13.04
CA LEU A 3 4.38 -9.42 -14.42
C LEU A 3 5.87 -9.80 -14.44
N GLU A 4 6.20 -10.95 -15.00
CA GLU A 4 7.59 -11.42 -15.15
C GLU A 4 8.39 -10.55 -16.13
N THR A 5 7.69 -9.99 -17.13
CA THR A 5 8.30 -9.15 -18.16
C THR A 5 8.31 -7.68 -17.72
N LYS A 6 9.48 -7.19 -17.34
CA LYS A 6 9.72 -5.76 -17.08
C LYS A 6 10.08 -5.06 -18.39
N SER A 7 9.39 -3.96 -18.68
CA SER A 7 9.71 -3.09 -19.80
C SER A 7 10.60 -1.95 -19.34
N SER A 8 11.52 -1.50 -20.19
CA SER A 8 12.26 -0.25 -19.96
C SER A 8 11.33 0.94 -20.19
N MET A 9 11.54 2.06 -19.49
CA MET A 9 10.81 3.31 -19.78
C MET A 9 11.02 3.77 -21.24
N ARG A 10 12.18 3.47 -21.82
CA ARG A 10 12.54 3.82 -23.19
C ARG A 10 11.85 2.95 -24.24
N SER A 11 11.37 1.77 -23.85
CA SER A 11 10.62 0.88 -24.75
C SER A 11 9.12 1.18 -24.79
N LEU A 12 8.63 2.16 -24.00
CA LEU A 12 7.25 2.59 -24.08
C LEU A 12 6.97 3.23 -25.44
N SER A 13 6.06 2.61 -26.19
CA SER A 13 5.62 3.08 -27.51
C SER A 13 4.11 3.36 -27.49
N THR A 14 3.62 3.95 -28.58
CA THR A 14 2.16 4.18 -28.77
C THR A 14 1.37 2.88 -28.83
N ASP A 15 2.00 1.77 -29.21
CA ASP A 15 1.35 0.45 -29.26
C ASP A 15 0.98 -0.09 -27.88
N ASN A 16 1.64 0.43 -26.83
CA ASN A 16 1.39 0.04 -25.45
C ASN A 16 0.24 0.83 -24.80
N ILE A 17 -0.37 1.78 -25.52
CA ILE A 17 -1.50 2.57 -25.01
C ILE A 17 -2.69 1.64 -24.71
N GLU A 18 -3.32 1.83 -23.54
CA GLU A 18 -4.37 0.98 -22.94
C GLU A 18 -3.87 -0.46 -22.63
N GLY A 19 -2.57 -0.69 -22.70
CA GLY A 19 -1.92 -1.95 -22.33
C GLY A 19 -1.45 -1.96 -20.88
N LEU A 20 -1.32 -3.18 -20.34
CA LEU A 20 -0.72 -3.42 -19.03
C LEU A 20 0.80 -3.42 -19.17
N VAL A 21 1.46 -2.57 -18.39
CA VAL A 21 2.93 -2.42 -18.40
C VAL A 21 3.49 -2.59 -16.99
N CYS A 22 4.72 -3.13 -16.92
CA CYS A 22 5.50 -3.18 -15.70
C CYS A 22 6.82 -2.45 -15.92
N LEU A 23 7.03 -1.36 -15.19
CA LEU A 23 8.21 -0.50 -15.30
C LEU A 23 8.97 -0.44 -13.99
N GLN A 24 10.29 -0.44 -14.09
CA GLN A 24 11.16 -0.20 -12.95
C GLN A 24 11.70 1.23 -12.98
N GLY A 25 11.67 1.89 -11.82
CA GLY A 25 12.15 3.26 -11.71
C GLY A 25 12.34 3.73 -10.28
N MET A 26 12.77 4.97 -10.17
CA MET A 26 12.95 5.67 -8.89
C MET A 26 11.90 6.78 -8.78
N ILE A 27 11.23 6.86 -7.63
CA ILE A 27 10.27 7.93 -7.34
C ILE A 27 11.04 9.22 -7.08
N THR A 28 10.75 10.27 -7.85
CA THR A 28 11.39 11.58 -7.68
C THR A 28 10.51 12.57 -6.95
N ARG A 29 9.20 12.48 -7.15
CA ARG A 29 8.25 13.40 -6.53
C ARG A 29 6.93 12.70 -6.27
N VAL A 30 6.39 12.91 -5.09
CA VAL A 30 5.04 12.52 -4.68
C VAL A 30 4.23 13.81 -4.50
N GLY A 31 3.07 13.90 -5.14
CA GLY A 31 2.17 15.06 -5.05
C GLY A 31 1.20 14.95 -3.88
N ASP A 32 0.43 16.01 -3.68
CA ASP A 32 -0.59 16.08 -2.66
C ASP A 32 -1.83 15.24 -3.03
N LEU A 33 -2.70 15.02 -2.04
CA LEU A 33 -4.00 14.38 -2.23
C LEU A 33 -4.88 15.22 -3.16
N LEU A 34 -5.40 14.58 -4.20
CA LEU A 34 -6.38 15.15 -5.11
C LEU A 34 -7.69 14.37 -4.97
N PRO A 35 -8.76 14.99 -4.46
CA PRO A 35 -10.06 14.33 -4.43
C PRO A 35 -10.60 14.15 -5.85
N ASP A 36 -10.81 12.92 -6.28
CA ASP A 36 -11.35 12.57 -7.60
C ASP A 36 -12.81 12.14 -7.47
N LEU A 37 -13.74 12.93 -8.01
CA LEU A 37 -15.18 12.70 -7.87
C LEU A 37 -15.59 11.47 -8.70
N ARG A 38 -16.08 10.42 -8.04
CA ARG A 38 -16.59 9.20 -8.68
C ARG A 38 -18.08 9.23 -8.95
N ILE A 39 -18.84 9.70 -7.97
CA ILE A 39 -20.29 9.83 -8.06
C ILE A 39 -20.66 11.26 -7.70
N ALA A 40 -21.27 11.98 -8.62
CA ALA A 40 -21.79 13.31 -8.38
C ALA A 40 -23.25 13.22 -7.94
N THR A 41 -23.62 13.95 -6.91
CA THR A 41 -25.00 14.12 -6.49
C THR A 41 -25.50 15.47 -6.97
N PHE A 42 -26.59 15.48 -7.73
CA PHE A 42 -27.29 16.68 -8.20
C PHE A 42 -28.59 16.83 -7.43
N ARG A 43 -28.88 18.06 -7.00
CA ARG A 43 -30.13 18.41 -6.34
C ARG A 43 -30.90 19.39 -7.19
N CYS A 44 -32.20 19.12 -7.42
CA CYS A 44 -33.08 20.03 -8.15
C CYS A 44 -33.51 21.20 -7.25
N SER A 45 -33.31 22.43 -7.69
CA SER A 45 -33.72 23.64 -6.98
C SER A 45 -35.23 23.86 -6.96
N ALA A 46 -35.97 23.27 -7.92
CA ALA A 46 -37.42 23.44 -8.03
C ALA A 46 -38.22 22.43 -7.17
N CYS A 47 -37.82 21.16 -7.14
CA CYS A 47 -38.57 20.10 -6.46
C CYS A 47 -37.80 19.38 -5.35
N GLY A 48 -36.53 19.73 -5.13
CA GLY A 48 -35.69 19.10 -4.09
C GLY A 48 -35.24 17.67 -4.39
N PHE A 49 -35.59 17.12 -5.56
CA PHE A 49 -35.19 15.75 -5.94
C PHE A 49 -33.68 15.62 -6.07
N SER A 50 -33.11 14.54 -5.56
CA SER A 50 -31.68 14.24 -5.65
C SER A 50 -31.43 13.12 -6.64
N LEU A 51 -30.45 13.32 -7.53
CA LEU A 51 -30.03 12.38 -8.57
C LEU A 51 -28.54 12.12 -8.43
N GLN A 52 -28.13 10.85 -8.47
CA GLN A 52 -26.73 10.45 -8.52
C GLN A 52 -26.33 10.11 -9.95
N VAL A 53 -25.20 10.66 -10.38
CA VAL A 53 -24.63 10.44 -11.71
C VAL A 53 -23.22 9.86 -11.53
N ASN A 54 -22.99 8.70 -12.10
CA ASN A 54 -21.68 8.07 -12.12
C ASN A 54 -20.77 8.76 -13.13
N ARG A 55 -19.47 8.74 -12.84
CA ARG A 55 -18.45 9.19 -13.77
C ARG A 55 -18.39 8.26 -14.99
N ASP A 56 -18.36 8.84 -16.18
CA ASP A 56 -18.05 8.15 -17.43
C ASP A 56 -16.64 8.54 -17.88
N GLY A 57 -15.71 7.58 -17.82
CA GLY A 57 -14.29 7.83 -18.04
C GLY A 57 -13.74 8.90 -17.08
N HIS A 58 -13.34 10.05 -17.62
CA HIS A 58 -12.80 11.18 -16.85
C HIS A 58 -13.78 12.38 -16.78
N ARG A 59 -15.07 12.15 -16.99
CA ARG A 59 -16.08 13.20 -17.04
C ARG A 59 -17.35 12.81 -16.30
N ILE A 60 -18.02 13.82 -15.81
CA ILE A 60 -19.38 13.71 -15.27
C ILE A 60 -20.25 14.62 -16.15
N SER A 61 -21.27 14.04 -16.77
CA SER A 61 -22.24 14.78 -17.57
C SER A 61 -23.31 15.37 -16.67
N GLU A 62 -23.49 16.68 -16.71
CA GLU A 62 -24.57 17.35 -16.00
C GLU A 62 -25.92 17.06 -16.69
N PRO A 63 -26.92 16.52 -15.98
CA PRO A 63 -28.23 16.29 -16.58
C PRO A 63 -28.92 17.59 -16.91
N GLU A 64 -29.47 17.72 -18.11
CA GLU A 64 -30.13 18.95 -18.58
C GLU A 64 -31.49 19.17 -17.92
N ARG A 65 -32.22 18.10 -17.59
CA ARG A 65 -33.58 18.14 -17.04
C ARG A 65 -33.72 17.29 -15.80
N CYS A 66 -34.51 17.77 -14.85
CA CYS A 66 -34.88 16.99 -13.68
C CYS A 66 -35.82 15.84 -14.08
N PRO A 67 -35.54 14.58 -13.71
CA PRO A 67 -36.40 13.46 -14.03
C PRO A 67 -37.75 13.48 -13.29
N ASN A 68 -37.86 14.21 -12.18
CA ASN A 68 -39.09 14.30 -11.39
C ASN A 68 -40.02 15.43 -11.86
N CYS A 69 -39.51 16.66 -11.99
CA CYS A 69 -40.35 17.81 -12.35
C CYS A 69 -40.21 18.24 -13.82
N HIS A 70 -39.35 17.62 -14.61
CA HIS A 70 -39.04 17.85 -16.01
C HIS A 70 -38.60 19.29 -16.36
N VAL A 71 -38.31 20.13 -15.37
CA VAL A 71 -37.81 21.48 -15.57
C VAL A 71 -36.33 21.44 -15.95
N ALA A 72 -35.97 22.21 -16.99
CA ALA A 72 -34.58 22.26 -17.45
C ALA A 72 -33.74 23.21 -16.59
N ASN A 73 -32.44 22.96 -16.54
CA ASN A 73 -31.41 23.78 -15.86
C ASN A 73 -31.67 24.04 -14.36
N THR A 74 -32.32 23.13 -13.68
CA THR A 74 -32.62 23.23 -12.23
C THR A 74 -31.76 22.33 -11.37
N LEU A 75 -30.97 21.45 -11.97
CA LEU A 75 -30.09 20.55 -11.27
C LEU A 75 -28.75 21.24 -10.92
N GLN A 76 -28.44 21.30 -9.65
CA GLN A 76 -27.20 21.86 -9.13
C GLN A 76 -26.38 20.76 -8.45
N VAL A 77 -25.05 20.81 -8.59
CA VAL A 77 -24.15 19.86 -7.94
C VAL A 77 -24.17 20.10 -6.43
N ASP A 78 -24.48 19.06 -5.68
CA ASP A 78 -24.28 19.03 -4.23
C ASP A 78 -22.86 18.55 -3.93
N HIS A 79 -21.98 19.48 -3.56
CA HIS A 79 -20.56 19.21 -3.32
C HIS A 79 -20.32 18.26 -2.14
N ASN A 80 -21.23 18.22 -1.17
CA ASN A 80 -21.09 17.40 0.04
C ASN A 80 -21.70 16.00 -0.12
N GLY A 81 -22.60 15.84 -1.08
CA GLY A 81 -23.31 14.58 -1.33
C GLY A 81 -22.59 13.64 -2.31
N GLY A 82 -21.44 14.03 -2.85
CA GLY A 82 -20.68 13.23 -3.81
C GLY A 82 -19.78 12.19 -3.16
N LEU A 83 -19.50 11.10 -3.88
CA LEU A 83 -18.47 10.12 -3.50
C LEU A 83 -17.16 10.46 -4.19
N PHE A 84 -16.13 10.68 -3.38
CA PHE A 84 -14.78 10.97 -3.84
C PHE A 84 -13.88 9.76 -3.63
N ALA A 85 -12.86 9.65 -4.46
CA ALA A 85 -11.75 8.74 -4.33
C ALA A 85 -10.47 9.54 -4.12
N ASP A 86 -9.57 9.00 -3.35
CA ASP A 86 -8.24 9.57 -3.17
C ASP A 86 -7.41 9.33 -4.42
N LYS A 87 -6.79 10.38 -4.96
CA LYS A 87 -5.92 10.32 -6.12
C LYS A 87 -4.63 11.08 -5.85
N GLN A 88 -3.53 10.52 -6.27
CA GLN A 88 -2.20 11.12 -6.09
C GLN A 88 -1.43 11.10 -7.41
N LEU A 89 -0.77 12.22 -7.72
CA LEU A 89 0.15 12.32 -8.84
C LEU A 89 1.57 12.04 -8.35
N ILE A 90 2.20 11.05 -8.93
CA ILE A 90 3.57 10.64 -8.62
C ILE A 90 4.43 10.80 -9.87
N LYS A 91 5.66 11.27 -9.70
CA LYS A 91 6.67 11.32 -10.76
C LYS A 91 7.71 10.25 -10.52
N MET A 92 7.89 9.37 -11.50
CA MET A 92 8.92 8.34 -11.52
C MET A 92 9.93 8.64 -12.63
N GLN A 93 11.18 8.39 -12.35
CA GLN A 93 12.30 8.59 -13.26
C GLN A 93 13.05 7.27 -13.45
N GLU A 94 13.69 7.13 -14.60
CA GLU A 94 14.58 6.01 -14.91
C GLU A 94 15.71 5.92 -13.88
N ILE A 95 16.05 4.70 -13.48
CA ILE A 95 17.15 4.46 -12.52
C ILE A 95 18.46 4.88 -13.17
N PRO A 96 19.34 5.66 -12.49
CA PRO A 96 20.58 6.14 -13.05
C PRO A 96 21.48 5.05 -13.66
N ASP A 97 21.46 3.86 -13.06
CA ASP A 97 22.25 2.71 -13.50
C ASP A 97 21.83 2.17 -14.90
N HIS A 98 20.61 2.48 -15.33
CA HIS A 98 20.06 2.06 -16.62
C HIS A 98 20.15 3.14 -17.71
N VAL A 99 20.58 4.35 -17.35
CA VAL A 99 20.68 5.47 -18.29
C VAL A 99 21.96 5.35 -19.09
N PRO A 100 21.91 5.33 -20.44
CA PRO A 100 23.11 5.36 -21.27
C PRO A 100 23.96 6.61 -21.02
N GLN A 101 25.27 6.49 -21.14
CA GLN A 101 26.17 7.61 -20.92
C GLN A 101 25.90 8.77 -21.90
N GLY A 102 25.75 9.97 -21.35
CA GLY A 102 25.46 11.18 -22.10
C GLY A 102 23.98 11.44 -22.41
N GLU A 103 23.07 10.59 -21.98
CA GLU A 103 21.64 10.81 -22.16
C GLU A 103 20.96 11.31 -20.89
N THR A 104 19.83 12.01 -21.07
CA THR A 104 19.01 12.43 -19.95
C THR A 104 18.05 11.32 -19.53
N PRO A 105 17.85 11.08 -18.23
CA PRO A 105 16.91 10.08 -17.75
C PRO A 105 15.48 10.43 -18.13
N GLN A 106 14.71 9.46 -18.57
CA GLN A 106 13.29 9.62 -18.87
C GLN A 106 12.46 9.65 -17.59
N SER A 107 11.32 10.34 -17.64
CA SER A 107 10.39 10.43 -16.52
C SER A 107 8.96 10.16 -16.97
N VAL A 108 8.20 9.45 -16.13
CA VAL A 108 6.81 9.10 -16.37
C VAL A 108 5.94 9.61 -15.21
N SER A 109 4.70 10.03 -15.54
CA SER A 109 3.69 10.39 -14.55
C SER A 109 2.86 9.17 -14.18
N LEU A 110 2.66 8.96 -12.89
CA LEU A 110 1.86 7.89 -12.33
C LEU A 110 0.67 8.49 -11.59
N TYR A 111 -0.48 7.84 -11.67
CA TYR A 111 -1.63 8.13 -10.81
C TYR A 111 -1.88 6.92 -9.91
N ALA A 112 -1.78 7.16 -8.61
CA ALA A 112 -2.18 6.22 -7.57
C ALA A 112 -3.57 6.58 -7.06
N TYR A 113 -4.37 5.57 -6.72
CA TYR A 113 -5.74 5.72 -6.24
C TYR A 113 -5.96 4.93 -4.96
N ASP A 114 -6.84 5.41 -4.11
CA ASP A 114 -7.33 4.77 -2.89
C ASP A 114 -6.20 4.18 -2.03
N ASP A 115 -6.13 2.86 -1.88
CA ASP A 115 -5.14 2.14 -1.05
C ASP A 115 -3.68 2.34 -1.48
N LEU A 116 -3.44 2.80 -2.70
CA LEU A 116 -2.10 3.11 -3.20
C LEU A 116 -1.64 4.54 -2.85
N PHE A 117 -2.50 5.32 -2.20
CA PHE A 117 -2.15 6.65 -1.73
C PHE A 117 -1.05 6.55 -0.65
N ASP A 118 -0.03 7.38 -0.76
CA ASP A 118 1.14 7.48 0.15
C ASP A 118 1.91 6.15 0.41
N SER A 119 1.73 5.17 -0.50
CA SER A 119 2.42 3.88 -0.42
C SER A 119 3.90 3.95 -0.81
N VAL A 120 4.33 5.01 -1.49
CA VAL A 120 5.71 5.21 -1.96
C VAL A 120 6.22 6.59 -1.57
N LYS A 121 7.53 6.69 -1.35
CA LYS A 121 8.22 7.93 -0.95
C LYS A 121 9.22 8.38 -2.00
N PRO A 122 9.54 9.69 -2.07
CA PRO A 122 10.63 10.15 -2.93
C PRO A 122 11.96 9.48 -2.56
N GLY A 123 12.64 8.94 -3.57
CA GLY A 123 13.87 8.17 -3.41
C GLY A 123 13.69 6.65 -3.48
N ASP A 124 12.47 6.13 -3.36
CA ASP A 124 12.21 4.70 -3.44
C ASP A 124 12.47 4.16 -4.84
N LYS A 125 13.13 3.01 -4.91
CA LYS A 125 13.23 2.19 -6.13
C LYS A 125 12.06 1.21 -6.15
N VAL A 126 11.20 1.33 -7.16
CA VAL A 126 9.97 0.54 -7.25
C VAL A 126 9.77 -0.07 -8.63
N ASP A 127 9.14 -1.23 -8.66
CA ASP A 127 8.52 -1.78 -9.86
C ASP A 127 7.05 -1.39 -9.84
N VAL A 128 6.62 -0.70 -10.87
CA VAL A 128 5.24 -0.21 -11.03
C VAL A 128 4.53 -1.04 -12.08
N THR A 129 3.44 -1.67 -11.69
CA THR A 129 2.51 -2.35 -12.61
C THR A 129 1.27 -1.49 -12.78
N GLY A 130 0.91 -1.19 -14.00
CA GLY A 130 -0.24 -0.32 -14.29
C GLY A 130 -0.64 -0.31 -15.75
N ILE A 131 -1.68 0.45 -16.05
CA ILE A 131 -2.20 0.64 -17.39
C ILE A 131 -1.63 1.94 -17.98
N PHE A 132 -0.94 1.84 -19.12
CA PHE A 132 -0.41 2.99 -19.82
C PHE A 132 -1.51 3.69 -20.62
N ARG A 133 -1.78 4.95 -20.30
CA ARG A 133 -2.89 5.71 -20.88
C ARG A 133 -2.45 7.00 -21.52
N ALA A 134 -3.24 7.47 -22.49
CA ALA A 134 -3.06 8.73 -23.17
C ALA A 134 -4.33 9.60 -23.04
N VAL A 135 -4.18 10.85 -22.60
CA VAL A 135 -5.27 11.81 -22.46
C VAL A 135 -5.10 12.97 -23.40
N PRO A 136 -6.14 13.33 -24.16
CA PRO A 136 -6.12 14.49 -25.02
C PRO A 136 -6.04 15.79 -24.21
N VAL A 137 -5.18 16.70 -24.65
CA VAL A 137 -5.09 18.05 -24.08
C VAL A 137 -6.01 18.98 -24.86
N ARG A 138 -7.09 19.47 -24.23
CA ARG A 138 -7.96 20.47 -24.86
C ARG A 138 -7.33 21.86 -24.80
N VAL A 139 -7.37 22.57 -25.91
CA VAL A 139 -6.87 23.96 -26.01
C VAL A 139 -7.77 24.91 -25.23
N ASN A 140 -9.09 24.74 -25.36
CA ASN A 140 -10.07 25.56 -24.69
C ASN A 140 -11.32 24.72 -24.33
N ARG A 141 -11.93 25.00 -23.17
CA ARG A 141 -13.12 24.28 -22.68
C ARG A 141 -14.36 24.47 -23.56
N LYS A 142 -14.47 25.63 -24.24
CA LYS A 142 -15.58 26.00 -25.10
C LYS A 142 -15.43 25.57 -26.56
N GLN A 143 -14.23 25.18 -26.99
CA GLN A 143 -13.99 24.77 -28.36
C GLN A 143 -13.93 23.24 -28.45
N SER A 144 -14.56 22.72 -29.51
CA SER A 144 -14.52 21.27 -29.85
C SER A 144 -13.15 20.80 -30.34
N THR A 145 -12.13 21.65 -30.34
CA THR A 145 -10.81 21.39 -30.90
C THR A 145 -9.93 20.68 -29.84
N ILE A 146 -9.39 19.54 -30.19
CA ILE A 146 -8.44 18.75 -29.40
C ILE A 146 -7.05 18.96 -30.01
N ARG A 147 -6.01 19.02 -29.16
CA ARG A 147 -4.62 18.96 -29.66
C ARG A 147 -4.34 17.55 -30.14
N ASP A 148 -3.53 17.45 -31.19
CA ASP A 148 -3.00 16.21 -31.76
C ASP A 148 -2.01 15.48 -30.82
N VAL A 149 -1.36 16.23 -29.91
CA VAL A 149 -0.42 15.68 -28.93
C VAL A 149 -1.14 15.35 -27.62
N PHE A 150 -1.08 14.10 -27.24
CA PHE A 150 -1.66 13.56 -26.00
C PHE A 150 -0.62 13.56 -24.87
N ARG A 151 -1.09 13.68 -23.65
CA ARG A 151 -0.26 13.44 -22.47
C ARG A 151 -0.41 11.99 -22.04
N THR A 152 0.72 11.35 -21.79
CA THR A 152 0.74 9.97 -21.33
C THR A 152 0.97 9.90 -19.82
N TYR A 153 0.39 8.89 -19.20
CA TYR A 153 0.57 8.56 -17.78
C TYR A 153 0.27 7.08 -17.57
N ILE A 154 0.57 6.59 -16.38
CA ILE A 154 0.26 5.22 -15.96
C ILE A 154 -0.74 5.28 -14.82
N ASP A 155 -1.88 4.60 -14.98
CA ASP A 155 -2.78 4.29 -13.90
C ASP A 155 -2.22 3.09 -13.13
N VAL A 156 -1.77 3.32 -11.90
CA VAL A 156 -1.08 2.31 -11.11
C VAL A 156 -2.07 1.32 -10.53
N LEU A 157 -1.76 0.04 -10.66
CA LEU A 157 -2.49 -1.06 -10.05
C LEU A 157 -1.73 -1.65 -8.87
N HIS A 158 -0.39 -1.62 -8.90
CA HIS A 158 0.44 -2.18 -7.85
C HIS A 158 1.84 -1.57 -7.83
N PHE A 159 2.36 -1.31 -6.64
CA PHE A 159 3.77 -0.99 -6.39
C PHE A 159 4.46 -2.20 -5.74
N ARG A 160 5.66 -2.53 -6.22
CA ARG A 160 6.56 -3.46 -5.56
C ARG A 160 7.86 -2.73 -5.24
N HIS A 161 8.20 -2.60 -3.97
CA HIS A 161 9.47 -2.04 -3.55
C HIS A 161 10.62 -2.99 -3.94
N VAL A 162 11.63 -2.44 -4.60
CA VAL A 162 12.86 -3.18 -4.90
C VAL A 162 13.81 -2.91 -3.75
N SER A 163 13.85 -3.84 -2.78
CA SER A 163 14.77 -3.75 -1.64
C SER A 163 16.21 -3.86 -2.13
N HIS A 164 16.93 -2.75 -2.12
CA HIS A 164 18.38 -2.76 -2.05
C HIS A 164 18.76 -2.61 -0.57
N GLY A 165 19.10 -3.73 0.07
CA GLY A 165 19.73 -3.82 1.37
C GLY A 165 19.17 -2.89 2.44
N VAL A 166 18.47 -3.48 3.39
CA VAL A 166 18.13 -2.92 4.71
C VAL A 166 17.69 -1.45 4.69
N THR A 167 16.42 -1.22 4.36
CA THR A 167 15.79 0.03 4.78
C THR A 167 15.61 -0.01 6.29
N ARG A 168 15.87 1.11 6.97
CA ARG A 168 15.78 1.23 8.45
C ARG A 168 14.43 0.79 9.04
N SER A 169 13.37 0.71 8.23
CA SER A 169 12.05 0.21 8.64
C SER A 169 12.02 -1.32 8.82
N ASP A 170 12.72 -2.07 7.95
CA ASP A 170 12.77 -3.53 8.04
C ASP A 170 13.70 -3.97 9.18
N ALA A 171 14.77 -3.20 9.43
CA ALA A 171 15.66 -3.43 10.58
C ALA A 171 14.94 -3.23 11.94
N ASN A 172 13.93 -2.36 12.00
CA ASN A 172 13.15 -2.18 13.23
C ASN A 172 12.15 -3.33 13.45
N GLN A 173 11.55 -3.88 12.38
CA GLN A 173 10.63 -5.02 12.49
C GLN A 173 11.39 -6.33 12.80
N GLU A 174 12.57 -6.54 12.22
CA GLU A 174 13.42 -7.69 12.55
C GLU A 174 13.94 -7.59 13.99
N ASN A 175 14.33 -6.39 14.44
CA ASN A 175 14.77 -6.19 15.83
C ASN A 175 13.62 -6.37 16.85
N GLU A 176 12.39 -5.95 16.54
CA GLU A 176 11.23 -6.20 17.42
C GLU A 176 10.88 -7.69 17.48
N MET A 177 10.94 -8.43 16.36
CA MET A 177 10.72 -9.88 16.35
C MET A 177 11.83 -10.67 17.07
N ASP A 178 13.08 -10.20 17.00
CA ASP A 178 14.21 -10.85 17.69
C ASP A 178 14.21 -10.52 19.19
N ILE A 179 13.75 -9.34 19.60
CA ILE A 179 13.54 -8.98 21.00
C ILE A 179 12.44 -9.87 21.60
N GLU A 180 11.29 -10.02 20.93
CA GLU A 180 10.22 -10.90 21.39
C GLU A 180 10.63 -12.38 21.48
N LYS A 181 11.49 -12.87 20.58
CA LYS A 181 12.03 -14.24 20.63
C LYS A 181 13.00 -14.42 21.79
N ASN A 182 13.83 -13.43 22.08
CA ASN A 182 14.77 -13.46 23.18
C ASN A 182 14.06 -13.41 24.54
N GLU A 183 13.04 -12.56 24.70
CA GLU A 183 12.22 -12.51 25.92
C GLU A 183 11.47 -13.82 26.17
N LYS A 184 10.96 -14.48 25.11
CA LYS A 184 10.33 -15.82 25.24
C LYS A 184 11.33 -16.92 25.60
N ASN A 185 12.57 -16.83 25.12
CA ASN A 185 13.64 -17.78 25.46
C ASN A 185 14.15 -17.58 26.88
N GLU A 186 14.29 -16.34 27.36
CA GLU A 186 14.65 -16.05 28.74
C GLU A 186 13.59 -16.52 29.73
N ASN A 187 12.30 -16.29 29.43
CA ASN A 187 11.21 -16.81 30.27
C ASN A 187 11.12 -18.33 30.29
N ASN A 188 11.44 -19.01 29.18
CA ASN A 188 11.51 -20.48 29.16
C ASN A 188 12.70 -21.04 29.94
N ASN A 189 13.85 -20.34 29.94
CA ASN A 189 15.02 -20.74 30.71
C ASN A 189 14.78 -20.54 32.22
N ALA A 190 14.17 -19.41 32.61
CA ALA A 190 13.83 -19.16 34.01
C ALA A 190 12.83 -20.19 34.57
N ASN A 191 11.86 -20.63 33.76
CA ASN A 191 10.93 -21.69 34.15
C ASN A 191 11.59 -23.10 34.27
N ASN A 192 12.58 -23.36 33.41
CA ASN A 192 13.34 -24.62 33.49
C ASN A 192 14.26 -24.67 34.72
N ASP A 193 14.91 -23.57 35.08
CA ASP A 193 15.76 -23.48 36.27
C ASP A 193 14.93 -23.61 37.54
N ALA A 194 13.76 -22.94 37.62
CA ALA A 194 12.84 -23.07 38.75
C ALA A 194 12.29 -24.50 38.92
N ASN A 195 12.05 -25.23 37.83
CA ASN A 195 11.62 -26.64 37.89
C ASN A 195 12.75 -27.58 38.29
N ASN A 196 14.00 -27.30 37.92
CA ASN A 196 15.17 -28.07 38.32
C ASN A 196 15.46 -27.91 39.81
N ASP A 197 15.33 -26.69 40.34
CA ASP A 197 15.52 -26.45 41.78
C ASP A 197 14.42 -27.11 42.62
N ALA A 198 13.16 -27.09 42.16
CA ALA A 198 12.07 -27.79 42.83
C ALA A 198 12.24 -29.33 42.84
N ASN A 199 12.77 -29.90 41.75
CA ASN A 199 13.07 -31.35 41.68
C ASN A 199 14.28 -31.74 42.57
N ASN A 200 15.28 -30.86 42.67
CA ASN A 200 16.43 -31.10 43.56
C ASN A 200 16.01 -31.08 45.05
N ALA A 201 15.17 -30.11 45.43
CA ALA A 201 14.65 -30.03 46.80
C ALA A 201 13.79 -31.24 47.17
N ASN A 202 13.01 -31.79 46.25
CA ASN A 202 12.23 -33.04 46.47
C ASN A 202 13.12 -34.28 46.60
N ASN A 203 14.26 -34.36 45.89
CA ASN A 203 15.20 -35.45 46.02
C ASN A 203 15.94 -35.43 47.36
N ASP A 204 16.30 -34.25 47.84
CA ASP A 204 16.97 -34.08 49.16
C ASP A 204 16.00 -34.44 50.30
N ALA A 205 14.72 -34.10 50.20
CA ALA A 205 13.70 -34.49 51.17
C ALA A 205 13.46 -36.01 51.19
N ASN A 206 13.50 -36.68 50.04
CA ASN A 206 13.38 -38.16 49.98
C ASN A 206 14.60 -38.86 50.52
N ASN A 207 15.81 -38.30 50.36
CA ASN A 207 17.06 -38.85 50.90
C ASN A 207 17.09 -38.73 52.44
N ALA A 208 16.57 -37.62 53.01
CA ALA A 208 16.43 -37.44 54.45
C ALA A 208 15.45 -38.45 55.09
N ASN A 209 14.36 -38.78 54.41
CA ASN A 209 13.39 -39.79 54.87
C ASN A 209 13.97 -41.20 54.82
N ASN A 210 14.84 -41.52 53.86
CA ASN A 210 15.48 -42.83 53.80
C ASN A 210 16.53 -43.04 54.95
N ALA A 211 17.28 -41.99 55.29
CA ALA A 211 18.23 -42.03 56.40
C ALA A 211 17.53 -42.26 57.78
N ASN A 212 16.34 -41.71 57.96
CA ASN A 212 15.53 -41.96 59.18
C ASN A 212 14.96 -43.39 59.26
N ASN A 213 14.69 -44.04 58.11
CA ASN A 213 14.24 -45.43 58.09
C ASN A 213 15.41 -46.44 58.45
N ASP A 214 16.62 -46.11 57.99
CA ASP A 214 17.77 -46.94 58.33
C ASP A 214 18.13 -46.83 59.80
N ALA A 215 18.08 -45.69 60.43
CA ALA A 215 18.27 -45.47 61.85
C ALA A 215 17.22 -46.20 62.73
N ASN A 216 16.01 -46.38 62.29
CA ASN A 216 14.93 -47.09 62.98
C ASN A 216 15.08 -48.62 62.83
N ASN A 217 15.68 -49.12 61.77
CA ASN A 217 15.94 -50.57 61.60
C ASN A 217 17.09 -51.08 62.49
N ASP A 218 18.13 -50.30 62.69
CA ASP A 218 19.25 -50.65 63.55
C ASP A 218 18.86 -50.70 65.04
N ALA A 219 17.93 -49.83 65.49
CA ALA A 219 17.42 -49.81 66.83
C ALA A 219 16.52 -51.01 67.19
N ASN A 220 15.94 -51.70 66.21
CA ASN A 220 15.12 -52.94 66.45
C ASN A 220 15.90 -54.25 66.37
N ASN A 221 17.19 -54.25 66.00
CA ASN A 221 17.93 -55.45 65.88
C ASN A 221 18.84 -55.77 67.15
N GLU A 222 18.78 -54.85 68.14
CA GLU A 222 19.54 -55.07 69.48
C GLU A 222 18.63 -55.44 70.64
N ARG A 223 17.45 -56.03 70.37
CA ARG A 223 16.59 -56.62 71.47
C ARG A 223 16.34 -58.08 71.25
#